data_67b0fc6f3f5f475f61dc79a8be0de496
#
_entry.id   67b0fc6f3f5f475f61dc79a8be0de496
#
_cell.length_a   1.000
_cell.length_b   1.000
_cell.length_c   1.000
_cell.angle_alpha   90.00
_cell.angle_beta   90.00
_cell.angle_gamma   90.00
#
_symmetry.space_group_name_H-M   'P 1'
#
loop_
_entity.id
_entity.type
_entity.pdbx_description
1 polymer ?
#
loop_
_entity_poly.entity_id
_entity_poly.type
_entity_poly.pdbx_seq_one_letter_code
_entity_poly.pdbx_strand_id
1 'polypeptide(L)'
;MGSVMSEVIVITSGKGGVGKTTTAANLGTALSLENKKTVIVDADIGLRNLDVVMGLENRIVYDIVDVVEGTCRLKQALIKDKRFENLYLLPAAQTRDKNAVTVEQMNDLCNKLRESFDYIIIDCPAGIEQGFKNAIAGADRAIVVTNPEVSAVRDADRIIGLLEANEINDIRLVINRIRHDMVRRGDMMNKEDIIEILAIKLLGLVPDDESIIVSTNKGE
;
A
#
# COMPACT_ATOMS: atom_id res chain seq x y z
N MET A 1 -12.70 -26.78 7.63
CA MET A 1 -11.99 -25.49 7.71
C MET A 1 -12.10 -24.85 6.34
N GLY A 2 -12.92 -23.81 6.20
CA GLY A 2 -13.02 -23.10 4.92
C GLY A 2 -11.67 -22.47 4.61
N SER A 3 -11.14 -22.72 3.41
CA SER A 3 -9.95 -22.02 2.93
C SER A 3 -10.27 -20.53 2.93
N VAL A 4 -9.61 -19.75 3.76
CA VAL A 4 -9.64 -18.30 3.63
C VAL A 4 -9.07 -18.02 2.24
N MET A 5 -9.89 -17.49 1.33
CA MET A 5 -9.39 -17.11 0.01
C MET A 5 -8.37 -16.00 0.23
N SER A 6 -7.15 -16.19 -0.27
CA SER A 6 -6.10 -15.17 -0.24
C SER A 6 -6.57 -13.91 -0.97
N GLU A 7 -6.25 -12.75 -0.43
CA GLU A 7 -6.72 -11.48 -0.94
C GLU A 7 -5.57 -10.53 -1.25
N VAL A 8 -5.59 -9.92 -2.44
CA VAL A 8 -4.64 -8.88 -2.87
C VAL A 8 -5.28 -7.51 -2.76
N ILE A 9 -4.72 -6.67 -1.91
CA ILE A 9 -5.19 -5.31 -1.63
C ILE A 9 -4.11 -4.32 -2.05
N VAL A 10 -4.42 -3.43 -2.98
CA VAL A 10 -3.50 -2.33 -3.33
C VAL A 10 -3.79 -1.10 -2.48
N ILE A 11 -2.74 -0.48 -1.97
CA ILE A 11 -2.79 0.81 -1.28
C ILE A 11 -2.25 1.86 -2.24
N THR A 12 -3.07 2.83 -2.57
CA THR A 12 -2.73 3.86 -3.55
C THR A 12 -3.14 5.25 -3.11
N SER A 13 -2.64 6.26 -3.79
CA SER A 13 -2.96 7.66 -3.55
C SER A 13 -2.71 8.50 -4.80
N GLY A 14 -3.50 9.55 -5.00
CA GLY A 14 -3.31 10.45 -6.12
C GLY A 14 -2.09 11.38 -5.98
N LYS A 15 -1.57 11.54 -4.75
CA LYS A 15 -0.49 12.47 -4.41
C LYS A 15 0.53 11.80 -3.50
N GLY A 16 1.81 12.14 -3.67
CA GLY A 16 2.87 11.72 -2.75
C GLY A 16 2.73 12.39 -1.36
N GLY A 17 3.25 11.73 -0.34
CA GLY A 17 3.30 12.29 1.02
C GLY A 17 2.00 12.26 1.83
N VAL A 18 0.92 11.64 1.34
CA VAL A 18 -0.35 11.53 2.08
C VAL A 18 -0.37 10.43 3.15
N GLY A 19 0.70 9.65 3.27
CA GLY A 19 0.81 8.56 4.26
C GLY A 19 0.43 7.18 3.74
N LYS A 20 0.47 6.95 2.45
CA LYS A 20 0.17 5.68 1.79
C LYS A 20 1.04 4.52 2.31
N THR A 21 2.36 4.68 2.27
CA THR A 21 3.33 3.67 2.75
C THR A 21 3.16 3.35 4.24
N THR A 22 2.96 4.36 5.07
CA THR A 22 2.66 4.18 6.50
C THR A 22 1.35 3.42 6.69
N THR A 23 0.32 3.72 5.91
CA THR A 23 -0.95 2.99 5.94
C THR A 23 -0.76 1.52 5.54
N ALA A 24 0.02 1.23 4.50
CA ALA A 24 0.33 -0.14 4.07
C ALA A 24 1.06 -0.92 5.17
N ALA A 25 2.10 -0.34 5.77
CA ALA A 25 2.86 -0.95 6.86
C ALA A 25 1.98 -1.26 8.08
N ASN A 26 1.17 -0.30 8.51
CA ASN A 26 0.29 -0.47 9.68
C ASN A 26 -0.85 -1.46 9.43
N LEU A 27 -1.47 -1.45 8.24
CA LEU A 27 -2.49 -2.42 7.87
C LEU A 27 -1.93 -3.84 7.87
N GLY A 28 -0.76 -4.05 7.25
CA GLY A 28 -0.11 -5.35 7.23
C GLY A 28 0.27 -5.84 8.64
N THR A 29 0.76 -4.94 9.49
CA THR A 29 1.05 -5.23 10.89
C THR A 29 -0.22 -5.63 11.65
N ALA A 30 -1.30 -4.87 11.52
CA ALA A 30 -2.57 -5.17 12.19
C ALA A 30 -3.14 -6.53 11.78
N LEU A 31 -3.12 -6.87 10.49
CA LEU A 31 -3.54 -8.18 9.99
C LEU A 31 -2.67 -9.32 10.55
N SER A 32 -1.35 -9.09 10.67
CA SER A 32 -0.44 -10.09 11.24
C SER A 32 -0.70 -10.33 12.73
N LEU A 33 -1.10 -9.30 13.47
CA LEU A 33 -1.52 -9.43 14.89
C LEU A 33 -2.81 -10.22 15.05
N GLU A 34 -3.68 -10.19 14.04
CA GLU A 34 -4.89 -11.05 13.96
C GLU A 34 -4.58 -12.47 13.44
N ASN A 35 -3.32 -12.91 13.53
CA ASN A 35 -2.84 -14.20 13.06
C ASN A 35 -3.08 -14.47 11.56
N LYS A 36 -3.16 -13.41 10.75
CA LYS A 36 -3.21 -13.52 9.29
C LYS A 36 -1.81 -13.45 8.72
N LYS A 37 -1.43 -14.45 7.94
CA LYS A 37 -0.13 -14.46 7.28
C LYS A 37 -0.13 -13.43 6.16
N THR A 38 0.60 -12.35 6.35
CA THR A 38 0.54 -11.15 5.52
C THR A 38 1.90 -10.83 4.91
N VAL A 39 1.92 -10.48 3.64
CA VAL A 39 3.08 -9.91 2.96
C VAL A 39 2.76 -8.50 2.49
N ILE A 40 3.69 -7.57 2.71
CA ILE A 40 3.63 -6.24 2.13
C ILE A 40 4.62 -6.22 0.98
N VAL A 41 4.17 -5.84 -0.20
CA VAL A 41 4.97 -5.72 -1.42
C VAL A 41 5.20 -4.26 -1.71
N ASP A 42 6.45 -3.83 -1.75
CA ASP A 42 6.81 -2.49 -2.19
C ASP A 42 6.89 -2.47 -3.72
N ALA A 43 5.91 -1.83 -4.35
CA ALA A 43 5.86 -1.67 -5.80
C ALA A 43 6.32 -0.28 -6.28
N ASP A 44 6.84 0.57 -5.37
CA ASP A 44 7.42 1.87 -5.72
C ASP A 44 8.89 1.72 -6.17
N ILE A 45 9.05 1.10 -7.34
CA ILE A 45 10.36 0.78 -7.90
C ILE A 45 11.15 2.07 -8.18
N GLY A 46 12.40 2.08 -7.72
CA GLY A 46 13.32 3.21 -7.81
C GLY A 46 13.34 4.13 -6.59
N LEU A 47 12.33 4.11 -5.73
CA LEU A 47 12.31 4.90 -4.49
C LEU A 47 12.53 4.08 -3.23
N ARG A 48 11.94 2.89 -3.14
CA ARG A 48 12.07 1.95 -2.02
C ARG A 48 12.05 2.63 -0.65
N ASN A 49 10.86 2.79 -0.08
CA ASN A 49 10.67 3.46 1.21
C ASN A 49 10.08 2.55 2.29
N LEU A 50 9.41 1.46 1.90
CA LEU A 50 8.68 0.61 2.82
C LEU A 50 9.60 -0.13 3.80
N ASP A 51 10.80 -0.54 3.35
CA ASP A 51 11.82 -1.18 4.16
C ASP A 51 12.31 -0.29 5.31
N VAL A 52 12.46 1.01 5.08
CA VAL A 52 12.83 1.99 6.12
C VAL A 52 11.71 2.14 7.14
N VAL A 53 10.46 2.28 6.67
CA VAL A 53 9.28 2.39 7.56
C VAL A 53 9.14 1.15 8.45
N MET A 54 9.49 -0.03 7.95
CA MET A 54 9.44 -1.29 8.67
C MET A 54 10.73 -1.61 9.45
N GLY A 55 11.81 -0.82 9.31
CA GLY A 55 13.10 -1.08 9.94
C GLY A 55 13.80 -2.35 9.44
N LEU A 56 13.64 -2.69 8.16
CA LEU A 56 14.14 -3.91 7.54
C LEU A 56 15.21 -3.66 6.45
N GLU A 57 15.63 -2.41 6.25
CA GLU A 57 16.55 -1.98 5.19
C GLU A 57 17.89 -2.73 5.17
N ASN A 58 18.40 -3.10 6.34
CA ASN A 58 19.68 -3.83 6.47
C ASN A 58 19.56 -5.34 6.21
N ARG A 59 18.39 -5.85 5.83
CA ARG A 59 18.13 -7.28 5.62
C ARG A 59 17.87 -7.64 4.16
N ILE A 60 17.88 -6.65 3.28
CA ILE A 60 17.57 -6.84 1.86
C ILE A 60 18.77 -7.41 1.14
N VAL A 61 18.58 -8.57 0.51
CA VAL A 61 19.55 -9.22 -0.38
C VAL A 61 19.02 -9.24 -1.81
N TYR A 62 17.74 -9.54 -1.97
CA TYR A 62 17.02 -9.58 -3.25
C TYR A 62 15.75 -8.74 -3.18
N ASP A 63 15.29 -8.30 -4.32
CA ASP A 63 14.10 -7.45 -4.46
C ASP A 63 13.06 -8.06 -5.42
N ILE A 64 11.97 -7.33 -5.63
CA ILE A 64 10.87 -7.76 -6.51
C ILE A 64 11.35 -8.00 -7.95
N VAL A 65 12.29 -7.20 -8.46
CA VAL A 65 12.79 -7.33 -9.83
C VAL A 65 13.61 -8.60 -9.97
N ASP A 66 14.46 -8.93 -8.99
CA ASP A 66 15.22 -10.20 -8.98
C ASP A 66 14.30 -11.42 -9.02
N VAL A 67 13.14 -11.34 -8.35
CA VAL A 67 12.14 -12.43 -8.37
C VAL A 67 11.50 -12.57 -9.74
N VAL A 68 11.05 -11.48 -10.36
CA VAL A 68 10.31 -11.54 -11.64
C VAL A 68 11.24 -11.82 -12.83
N GLU A 69 12.51 -11.44 -12.74
CA GLU A 69 13.55 -11.79 -13.71
C GLU A 69 14.09 -13.23 -13.52
N GLY A 70 13.71 -13.90 -12.41
CA GLY A 70 14.16 -15.28 -12.13
C GLY A 70 15.58 -15.37 -11.58
N THR A 71 16.19 -14.28 -11.18
CA THR A 71 17.53 -14.22 -10.57
C THR A 71 17.55 -14.91 -9.21
N CYS A 72 16.44 -14.88 -8.48
CA CYS A 72 16.25 -15.58 -7.23
C CYS A 72 14.87 -16.23 -7.12
N ARG A 73 14.71 -17.14 -6.14
CA ARG A 73 13.38 -17.68 -5.79
C ARG A 73 12.63 -16.68 -4.89
N LEU A 74 11.32 -16.61 -4.99
CA LEU A 74 10.48 -15.75 -4.17
C LEU A 74 10.82 -15.83 -2.66
N LYS A 75 11.02 -17.04 -2.13
CA LYS A 75 11.37 -17.25 -0.71
C LYS A 75 12.69 -16.61 -0.29
N GLN A 76 13.61 -16.33 -1.22
CA GLN A 76 14.91 -15.71 -0.93
C GLN A 76 14.79 -14.19 -0.85
N ALA A 77 13.82 -13.60 -1.54
CA ALA A 77 13.56 -12.16 -1.50
C ALA A 77 12.61 -11.76 -0.36
N LEU A 78 11.80 -12.70 0.16
CA LEU A 78 10.89 -12.45 1.28
C LEU A 78 11.65 -12.26 2.59
N ILE A 79 11.42 -11.12 3.25
CA ILE A 79 12.01 -10.78 4.54
C ILE A 79 10.93 -10.93 5.61
N LYS A 80 11.12 -11.86 6.56
CA LYS A 80 10.25 -11.98 7.73
C LYS A 80 10.55 -10.87 8.73
N ASP A 81 9.52 -10.17 9.22
CA ASP A 81 9.68 -9.20 10.31
C ASP A 81 10.12 -9.91 11.59
N LYS A 82 10.96 -9.25 12.40
CA LYS A 82 11.46 -9.84 13.65
C LYS A 82 10.48 -9.68 14.81
N ARG A 83 9.62 -8.67 14.75
CA ARG A 83 8.66 -8.29 15.79
C ARG A 83 7.31 -9.00 15.61
N PHE A 84 6.94 -9.26 14.34
CA PHE A 84 5.62 -9.80 13.97
C PHE A 84 5.77 -11.10 13.19
N GLU A 85 5.37 -12.20 13.82
CA GLU A 85 5.63 -13.56 13.31
C GLU A 85 5.02 -13.82 11.93
N ASN A 86 3.85 -13.23 11.65
CA ASN A 86 3.10 -13.45 10.42
C ASN A 86 3.27 -12.34 9.38
N LEU A 87 4.23 -11.40 9.60
CA LEU A 87 4.49 -10.29 8.71
C LEU A 87 5.74 -10.50 7.88
N TYR A 88 5.62 -10.25 6.57
CA TYR A 88 6.70 -10.35 5.59
C TYR A 88 6.76 -9.12 4.71
N LEU A 89 7.93 -8.79 4.21
CA LEU A 89 8.19 -7.75 3.22
C LEU A 89 8.80 -8.37 1.95
N LEU A 90 8.29 -7.96 0.80
CA LEU A 90 8.97 -8.09 -0.50
C LEU A 90 9.39 -6.68 -0.93
N PRO A 91 10.68 -6.34 -0.88
CA PRO A 91 11.13 -4.97 -1.13
C PRO A 91 11.16 -4.63 -2.61
N ALA A 92 11.03 -3.33 -2.93
CA ALA A 92 11.26 -2.81 -4.27
C ALA A 92 12.76 -2.74 -4.61
N ALA A 93 13.06 -2.68 -5.90
CA ALA A 93 14.41 -2.37 -6.38
C ALA A 93 14.72 -0.88 -6.24
N GLN A 94 15.95 -0.53 -5.85
CA GLN A 94 16.37 0.87 -5.71
C GLN A 94 16.79 1.56 -7.01
N THR A 95 17.39 0.81 -7.94
CA THR A 95 18.12 1.35 -9.10
C THR A 95 17.58 0.86 -10.43
N ARG A 96 16.33 0.40 -10.47
CA ARG A 96 15.68 -0.10 -11.68
C ARG A 96 14.68 0.89 -12.24
N ASP A 97 14.36 0.74 -13.52
CA ASP A 97 13.28 1.50 -14.17
C ASP A 97 11.92 1.13 -13.58
N LYS A 98 11.00 2.10 -13.49
CA LYS A 98 9.64 1.91 -12.98
C LYS A 98 8.83 0.85 -13.76
N ASN A 99 9.26 0.51 -14.98
CA ASN A 99 8.67 -0.52 -15.83
C ASN A 99 9.35 -1.89 -15.70
N ALA A 100 10.31 -2.03 -14.78
CA ALA A 100 11.05 -3.29 -14.60
C ALA A 100 10.17 -4.48 -14.20
N VAL A 101 8.94 -4.22 -13.74
CA VAL A 101 7.92 -5.25 -13.48
C VAL A 101 6.73 -5.00 -14.40
N THR A 102 6.41 -5.95 -15.28
CA THR A 102 5.26 -5.85 -16.19
C THR A 102 3.95 -6.26 -15.53
N VAL A 103 2.82 -6.00 -16.19
CA VAL A 103 1.48 -6.44 -15.75
C VAL A 103 1.43 -7.97 -15.59
N GLU A 104 1.96 -8.71 -16.56
CA GLU A 104 1.97 -10.18 -16.52
C GLU A 104 2.83 -10.69 -15.36
N GLN A 105 4.00 -10.12 -15.16
CA GLN A 105 4.90 -10.49 -14.06
C GLN A 105 4.28 -10.19 -12.69
N MET A 106 3.56 -9.07 -12.55
CA MET A 106 2.86 -8.74 -11.30
C MET A 106 1.71 -9.71 -11.04
N ASN A 107 0.93 -10.07 -12.06
CA ASN A 107 -0.13 -11.08 -11.93
C ASN A 107 0.43 -12.43 -11.49
N ASP A 108 1.52 -12.90 -12.12
CA ASP A 108 2.19 -14.16 -11.76
C ASP A 108 2.74 -14.12 -10.34
N LEU A 109 3.32 -12.99 -9.93
CA LEU A 109 3.81 -12.78 -8.58
C LEU A 109 2.68 -12.86 -7.55
N CYS A 110 1.56 -12.16 -7.79
CA CYS A 110 0.38 -12.21 -6.94
C CYS A 110 -0.14 -13.65 -6.80
N ASN A 111 -0.24 -14.40 -7.90
CA ASN A 111 -0.68 -15.79 -7.87
C ASN A 111 0.25 -16.68 -7.03
N LYS A 112 1.57 -16.53 -7.16
CA LYS A 112 2.54 -17.25 -6.32
C LYS A 112 2.44 -16.87 -4.84
N LEU A 113 2.19 -15.60 -4.53
CA LEU A 113 2.04 -15.14 -3.15
C LEU A 113 0.75 -15.69 -2.51
N ARG A 114 -0.34 -15.78 -3.27
CA ARG A 114 -1.62 -16.36 -2.82
C ARG A 114 -1.49 -17.81 -2.30
N GLU A 115 -0.52 -18.56 -2.77
CA GLU A 115 -0.28 -19.93 -2.28
C GLU A 115 0.19 -19.98 -0.83
N SER A 116 0.73 -18.88 -0.31
CA SER A 116 1.43 -18.86 0.98
C SER A 116 0.94 -17.80 1.96
N PHE A 117 0.14 -16.82 1.52
CA PHE A 117 -0.31 -15.69 2.33
C PHE A 117 -1.83 -15.55 2.31
N ASP A 118 -2.40 -15.15 3.44
CA ASP A 118 -3.82 -14.80 3.56
C ASP A 118 -4.10 -13.42 2.95
N TYR A 119 -3.16 -12.47 3.17
CA TYR A 119 -3.23 -11.11 2.63
C TYR A 119 -1.93 -10.70 1.95
N ILE A 120 -2.09 -10.08 0.78
CA ILE A 120 -1.01 -9.48 0.01
C ILE A 120 -1.34 -7.99 -0.11
N ILE A 121 -0.56 -7.16 0.57
CA ILE A 121 -0.73 -5.70 0.57
C ILE A 121 0.30 -5.12 -0.40
N ILE A 122 -0.15 -4.44 -1.44
CA ILE A 122 0.75 -3.82 -2.43
C ILE A 122 0.78 -2.32 -2.18
N ASP A 123 1.94 -1.80 -1.79
CA ASP A 123 2.19 -0.36 -1.69
C ASP A 123 2.53 0.18 -3.09
N CYS A 124 1.55 0.83 -3.74
CA CYS A 124 1.70 1.33 -5.10
C CYS A 124 2.55 2.61 -5.15
N PRO A 125 3.20 2.93 -6.26
CA PRO A 125 3.73 4.27 -6.48
C PRO A 125 2.62 5.32 -6.39
N ALA A 126 2.97 6.54 -5.97
CA ALA A 126 2.02 7.65 -5.89
C ALA A 126 1.67 8.16 -7.30
N GLY A 127 0.41 8.62 -7.46
CA GLY A 127 -0.05 9.21 -8.71
C GLY A 127 -0.41 8.19 -9.79
N ILE A 128 -0.52 8.68 -11.02
CA ILE A 128 -1.03 7.95 -12.20
C ILE A 128 0.07 7.55 -13.19
N GLU A 129 1.31 7.58 -12.76
CA GLU A 129 2.47 7.27 -13.61
C GLU A 129 2.50 5.79 -14.03
N GLN A 130 3.43 5.48 -14.93
CA GLN A 130 3.53 4.18 -15.60
C GLN A 130 3.57 2.97 -14.64
N GLY A 131 4.23 3.10 -13.51
CA GLY A 131 4.28 2.05 -12.49
C GLY A 131 2.94 1.73 -11.82
N PHE A 132 1.96 2.64 -11.84
CA PHE A 132 0.65 2.44 -11.25
C PHE A 132 -0.11 1.26 -11.88
N LYS A 133 -0.21 1.21 -13.21
CA LYS A 133 -0.91 0.12 -13.91
C LYS A 133 -0.30 -1.25 -13.63
N ASN A 134 1.03 -1.30 -13.54
CA ASN A 134 1.72 -2.54 -13.24
C ASN A 134 1.48 -2.97 -11.80
N ALA A 135 1.51 -2.02 -10.87
CA ALA A 135 1.33 -2.30 -9.44
C ALA A 135 -0.08 -2.80 -9.08
N ILE A 136 -1.12 -2.32 -9.77
CA ILE A 136 -2.50 -2.74 -9.51
C ILE A 136 -2.90 -4.04 -10.19
N ALA A 137 -2.04 -4.61 -11.05
CA ALA A 137 -2.31 -5.87 -11.70
C ALA A 137 -2.46 -6.99 -10.65
N GLY A 138 -3.48 -7.82 -10.81
CA GLY A 138 -3.78 -8.90 -9.87
C GLY A 138 -4.46 -8.49 -8.58
N ALA A 139 -4.82 -7.22 -8.39
CA ALA A 139 -5.53 -6.73 -7.22
C ALA A 139 -7.00 -7.16 -7.21
N ASP A 140 -7.49 -7.59 -6.05
CA ASP A 140 -8.92 -7.89 -5.82
C ASP A 140 -9.68 -6.63 -5.40
N ARG A 141 -9.00 -5.75 -4.64
CA ARG A 141 -9.56 -4.48 -4.16
C ARG A 141 -8.49 -3.42 -3.95
N ALA A 142 -8.94 -2.19 -3.73
CA ALA A 142 -8.06 -1.06 -3.50
C ALA A 142 -8.46 -0.26 -2.26
N ILE A 143 -7.45 0.31 -1.60
CA ILE A 143 -7.62 1.35 -0.58
C ILE A 143 -6.97 2.62 -1.12
N VAL A 144 -7.75 3.68 -1.23
CA VAL A 144 -7.28 5.01 -1.63
C VAL A 144 -7.05 5.83 -0.36
N VAL A 145 -5.83 6.31 -0.19
CA VAL A 145 -5.42 7.17 0.93
C VAL A 145 -5.40 8.62 0.46
N THR A 146 -6.07 9.50 1.20
CA THR A 146 -6.06 10.94 0.95
C THR A 146 -5.93 11.72 2.25
N ASN A 147 -5.49 12.97 2.16
CA ASN A 147 -5.58 13.94 3.24
C ASN A 147 -6.83 14.83 3.05
N PRO A 148 -7.33 15.49 4.10
CA PRO A 148 -8.48 16.37 4.02
C PRO A 148 -8.12 17.75 3.41
N GLU A 149 -7.49 17.72 2.24
CA GLU A 149 -7.06 18.86 1.44
C GLU A 149 -7.67 18.77 0.04
N VAL A 150 -8.16 19.89 -0.49
CA VAL A 150 -8.86 19.95 -1.79
C VAL A 150 -8.03 19.34 -2.93
N SER A 151 -6.72 19.62 -2.97
CA SER A 151 -5.85 19.07 -4.01
C SER A 151 -5.67 17.56 -3.89
N ALA A 152 -5.50 17.03 -2.66
CA ALA A 152 -5.34 15.60 -2.42
C ALA A 152 -6.64 14.83 -2.75
N VAL A 153 -7.80 15.39 -2.40
CA VAL A 153 -9.12 14.81 -2.73
C VAL A 153 -9.36 14.77 -4.23
N ARG A 154 -9.00 15.85 -4.96
CA ARG A 154 -9.10 15.88 -6.43
C ARG A 154 -8.20 14.83 -7.09
N ASP A 155 -6.99 14.65 -6.58
CA ASP A 155 -6.08 13.64 -7.10
C ASP A 155 -6.55 12.21 -6.76
N ALA A 156 -7.18 12.02 -5.58
CA ALA A 156 -7.81 10.76 -5.20
C ALA A 156 -8.99 10.40 -6.13
N ASP A 157 -9.82 11.36 -6.53
CA ASP A 157 -10.92 11.15 -7.48
C ASP A 157 -10.41 10.62 -8.82
N ARG A 158 -9.30 11.15 -9.33
CA ARG A 158 -8.66 10.65 -10.55
C ARG A 158 -8.18 9.20 -10.42
N ILE A 159 -7.60 8.84 -9.27
CA ILE A 159 -7.15 7.47 -8.99
C ILE A 159 -8.33 6.52 -8.95
N ILE A 160 -9.45 6.90 -8.33
CA ILE A 160 -10.68 6.09 -8.28
C ILE A 160 -11.15 5.79 -9.70
N GLY A 161 -11.26 6.78 -10.57
CA GLY A 161 -11.64 6.57 -11.97
C GLY A 161 -10.69 5.64 -12.73
N LEU A 162 -9.39 5.69 -12.44
CA LEU A 162 -8.42 4.76 -13.05
C LEU A 162 -8.53 3.33 -12.51
N LEU A 163 -8.82 3.16 -11.22
CA LEU A 163 -9.07 1.83 -10.63
C LEU A 163 -10.30 1.19 -11.25
N GLU A 164 -11.40 1.93 -11.36
CA GLU A 164 -12.64 1.49 -12.00
C GLU A 164 -12.42 1.13 -13.48
N ALA A 165 -11.66 1.94 -14.21
CA ALA A 165 -11.29 1.67 -15.61
C ALA A 165 -10.41 0.42 -15.78
N ASN A 166 -9.76 -0.06 -14.72
CA ASN A 166 -9.02 -1.31 -14.65
C ASN A 166 -9.79 -2.43 -13.92
N GLU A 167 -11.13 -2.31 -13.84
CA GLU A 167 -12.05 -3.31 -13.29
C GLU A 167 -11.90 -3.59 -11.79
N ILE A 168 -11.22 -2.72 -11.04
CA ILE A 168 -11.16 -2.77 -9.58
C ILE A 168 -12.33 -1.95 -9.02
N ASN A 169 -13.39 -2.64 -8.59
CA ASN A 169 -14.64 -2.01 -8.16
C ASN A 169 -14.84 -1.97 -6.64
N ASP A 170 -14.16 -2.83 -5.86
CA ASP A 170 -14.17 -2.72 -4.40
C ASP A 170 -13.08 -1.75 -3.95
N ILE A 171 -13.43 -0.48 -3.93
CA ILE A 171 -12.55 0.63 -3.55
C ILE A 171 -13.02 1.18 -2.21
N ARG A 172 -12.07 1.36 -1.28
CA ARG A 172 -12.31 1.91 0.06
C ARG A 172 -11.44 3.15 0.28
N LEU A 173 -11.94 4.06 1.11
CA LEU A 173 -11.30 5.33 1.44
C LEU A 173 -10.67 5.29 2.82
N VAL A 174 -9.43 5.73 2.93
CA VAL A 174 -8.79 6.13 4.19
C VAL A 174 -8.49 7.63 4.13
N ILE A 175 -9.04 8.39 5.07
CA ILE A 175 -8.71 9.81 5.24
C ILE A 175 -7.67 9.91 6.35
N ASN A 176 -6.46 10.32 5.98
CA ASN A 176 -5.31 10.41 6.86
C ASN A 176 -5.05 11.86 7.32
N ARG A 177 -4.41 12.01 8.46
CA ARG A 177 -4.02 13.32 9.05
C ARG A 177 -5.18 14.26 9.29
N ILE A 178 -6.33 13.71 9.73
CA ILE A 178 -7.46 14.57 10.08
C ILE A 178 -7.20 15.27 11.43
N ARG A 179 -7.46 16.58 11.46
CA ARG A 179 -7.36 17.40 12.66
C ARG A 179 -8.73 17.94 13.02
N HIS A 180 -9.33 17.37 14.06
CA HIS A 180 -10.68 17.70 14.48
C HIS A 180 -10.86 19.17 14.91
N ASP A 181 -9.80 19.80 15.43
CA ASP A 181 -9.79 21.23 15.78
C ASP A 181 -9.90 22.12 14.52
N MET A 182 -9.19 21.78 13.45
CA MET A 182 -9.24 22.49 12.17
C MET A 182 -10.59 22.28 11.46
N VAL A 183 -11.12 21.04 11.47
CA VAL A 183 -12.44 20.75 10.89
C VAL A 183 -13.53 21.59 11.57
N ARG A 184 -13.52 21.68 12.91
CA ARG A 184 -14.51 22.50 13.65
C ARG A 184 -14.45 23.99 13.33
N ARG A 185 -13.28 24.52 12.98
CA ARG A 185 -13.11 25.92 12.57
C ARG A 185 -13.41 26.17 11.10
N GLY A 186 -13.63 25.14 10.30
CA GLY A 186 -13.79 25.24 8.85
C GLY A 186 -12.47 25.42 8.07
N ASP A 187 -11.33 25.21 8.73
CA ASP A 187 -9.99 25.34 8.11
C ASP A 187 -9.56 24.06 7.36
N MET A 188 -10.30 22.97 7.54
CA MET A 188 -10.02 21.66 6.95
C MET A 188 -11.34 21.02 6.49
N MET A 189 -11.30 20.30 5.36
CA MET A 189 -12.46 19.56 4.87
C MET A 189 -12.92 18.53 5.92
N ASN A 190 -14.22 18.40 6.09
CA ASN A 190 -14.80 17.35 6.92
C ASN A 190 -14.90 16.02 6.14
N LYS A 191 -15.15 14.93 6.85
CA LYS A 191 -15.23 13.59 6.23
C LYS A 191 -16.46 13.45 5.32
N GLU A 192 -17.57 14.10 5.67
CA GLU A 192 -18.82 14.05 4.93
C GLU A 192 -18.65 14.62 3.53
N ASP A 193 -18.03 15.79 3.41
CA ASP A 193 -17.74 16.44 2.13
C ASP A 193 -16.80 15.58 1.25
N ILE A 194 -15.78 14.97 1.87
CA ILE A 194 -14.84 14.11 1.14
C ILE A 194 -15.53 12.85 0.62
N ILE A 195 -16.36 12.21 1.43
CA ILE A 195 -17.13 11.01 1.03
C ILE A 195 -18.12 11.36 -0.09
N GLU A 196 -18.79 12.53 -0.01
CA GLU A 196 -19.71 12.98 -1.05
C GLU A 196 -18.99 13.21 -2.39
N ILE A 197 -17.82 13.84 -2.35
CA ILE A 197 -17.01 14.10 -3.57
C ILE A 197 -16.52 12.79 -4.19
N LEU A 198 -15.95 11.88 -3.39
CA LEU A 198 -15.30 10.67 -3.89
C LEU A 198 -16.25 9.51 -4.16
N ALA A 199 -17.47 9.55 -3.59
CA ALA A 199 -18.54 8.56 -3.76
C ALA A 199 -18.14 7.10 -3.48
N ILE A 200 -17.14 6.87 -2.64
CA ILE A 200 -16.68 5.54 -2.21
C ILE A 200 -16.83 5.37 -0.69
N LYS A 201 -16.88 4.10 -0.24
CA LYS A 201 -17.08 3.79 1.18
C LYS A 201 -15.85 4.14 2.01
N LEU A 202 -16.07 4.86 3.10
CA LEU A 202 -15.04 5.12 4.11
C LEU A 202 -14.69 3.82 4.83
N LEU A 203 -13.40 3.48 4.85
CA LEU A 203 -12.82 2.40 5.65
C LEU A 203 -12.39 2.90 7.02
N GLY A 204 -11.75 4.07 7.08
CA GLY A 204 -11.27 4.62 8.34
C GLY A 204 -10.78 6.07 8.25
N LEU A 205 -10.73 6.69 9.43
CA LEU A 205 -10.13 8.00 9.67
C LEU A 205 -8.88 7.80 10.51
N VAL A 206 -7.78 8.41 10.09
CA VAL A 206 -6.53 8.40 10.84
C VAL A 206 -6.23 9.84 11.27
N PRO A 207 -6.22 10.12 12.59
CA PRO A 207 -5.89 11.45 13.07
C PRO A 207 -4.43 11.80 12.79
N ASP A 208 -4.15 13.09 12.75
CA ASP A 208 -2.78 13.59 12.70
C ASP A 208 -2.13 13.36 14.08
N ASP A 209 -1.05 12.57 14.12
CA ASP A 209 -0.37 12.17 15.35
C ASP A 209 1.15 12.21 15.14
N GLU A 210 1.81 13.06 15.92
CA GLU A 210 3.27 13.24 15.87
C GLU A 210 4.04 11.96 16.25
N SER A 211 3.44 11.05 17.02
CA SER A 211 4.08 9.78 17.39
C SER A 211 4.37 8.89 16.19
N ILE A 212 3.56 8.98 15.12
CA ILE A 212 3.77 8.26 13.86
C ILE A 212 5.11 8.66 13.22
N ILE A 213 5.45 9.96 13.24
CA ILE A 213 6.71 10.46 12.69
C ILE A 213 7.87 9.89 13.50
N VAL A 214 7.75 9.89 14.82
CA VAL A 214 8.79 9.38 15.73
C VAL A 214 9.03 7.88 15.51
N SER A 215 7.96 7.08 15.46
CA SER A 215 8.04 5.63 15.24
C SER A 215 8.61 5.30 13.87
N THR A 216 8.13 5.98 12.83
CA THR A 216 8.65 5.78 11.45
C THR A 216 10.15 6.06 11.36
N ASN A 217 10.64 7.15 12.01
CA ASN A 217 12.07 7.47 12.02
C ASN A 217 12.93 6.46 12.78
N LYS A 218 12.33 5.67 13.67
CA LYS A 218 12.99 4.60 14.43
C LYS A 218 12.83 3.22 13.78
N GLY A 219 11.99 3.09 12.75
CA GLY A 219 11.61 1.83 12.14
C GLY A 219 10.78 0.94 13.09
N GLU A 220 9.93 1.56 13.91
CA GLU A 220 9.07 0.92 14.92
C GLU A 220 7.59 0.95 14.51
#